data_2d730a22d3aac29d77814bdea0fe92f4
#
_entry.id   2d730a22d3aac29d77814bdea0fe92f4
#
_cell.length_a   1.000
_cell.length_b   1.000
_cell.length_c   1.000
_cell.angle_alpha   90.00
_cell.angle_beta   90.00
_cell.angle_gamma   90.00
#
_symmetry.space_group_name_H-M   'P 1'
#
loop_
_entity.id
_entity.type
_entity.pdbx_description
1 polymer ?
#
loop_
_entity_poly.entity_id
_entity_poly.type
_entity_poly.pdbx_seq_one_letter_code
_entity_poly.pdbx_strand_id
1 'polypeptide(L)'
;MTQTAIIRNTFEQGQGILRLAPNFVPRRFSRAGHRLRLHPDDYYALGTVRGSIKERWFSSVIAAMNGPLAPPDEGMSYVAPTERLDDRFLLKDAVDELGATIIGKALHAKYGTWPMYSKFFDYDPPLFLHLHLDDIAAARVGRIGKPEGYYFPPQLNNHPGEFPVTYFGFDPSVT
;
A
#
# COMPACT_ATOMS: atom_id res chain seq x y z
N MET A 1 -16.00 -14.85 -20.45
CA MET A 1 -14.78 -14.10 -20.88
C MET A 1 -13.64 -14.55 -20.00
N THR A 2 -12.44 -14.80 -20.54
CA THR A 2 -11.29 -15.15 -19.69
C THR A 2 -10.79 -13.94 -18.91
N GLN A 3 -10.12 -14.14 -17.78
CA GLN A 3 -9.53 -13.05 -17.00
C GLN A 3 -8.58 -12.17 -17.82
N THR A 4 -7.72 -12.79 -18.63
CA THR A 4 -6.84 -12.10 -19.59
C THR A 4 -7.61 -11.17 -20.52
N ALA A 5 -8.74 -11.63 -21.08
CA ALA A 5 -9.55 -10.78 -21.96
C ALA A 5 -10.20 -9.61 -21.21
N ILE A 6 -10.62 -9.82 -19.96
CA ILE A 6 -11.14 -8.74 -19.09
C ILE A 6 -10.07 -7.69 -18.83
N ILE A 7 -8.86 -8.12 -18.45
CA ILE A 7 -7.73 -7.22 -18.17
C ILE A 7 -7.40 -6.35 -19.39
N ARG A 8 -7.20 -6.99 -20.55
CA ARG A 8 -6.86 -6.30 -21.80
C ARG A 8 -7.94 -5.30 -22.21
N ASN A 9 -9.19 -5.73 -22.20
CA ASN A 9 -10.33 -4.88 -22.55
C ASN A 9 -10.46 -3.69 -21.57
N THR A 10 -10.27 -3.91 -20.26
CA THR A 10 -10.30 -2.84 -19.24
C THR A 10 -9.20 -1.81 -19.51
N PHE A 11 -7.99 -2.26 -19.82
CA PHE A 11 -6.86 -1.38 -20.11
C PHE A 11 -7.08 -0.56 -21.39
N GLU A 12 -7.57 -1.19 -22.45
CA GLU A 12 -7.85 -0.55 -23.73
C GLU A 12 -8.99 0.47 -23.61
N GLN A 13 -10.11 0.09 -23.00
CA GLN A 13 -11.24 0.99 -22.79
C GLN A 13 -10.90 2.17 -21.86
N GLY A 14 -10.05 1.93 -20.86
CA GLY A 14 -9.54 2.98 -19.99
C GLY A 14 -8.41 3.81 -20.60
N GLN A 15 -8.01 3.54 -21.86
CA GLN A 15 -6.90 4.23 -22.53
C GLN A 15 -5.61 4.23 -21.68
N GLY A 16 -5.31 3.11 -21.04
CA GLY A 16 -4.18 2.96 -20.13
C GLY A 16 -4.43 3.43 -18.68
N ILE A 17 -5.62 3.94 -18.38
CA ILE A 17 -6.01 4.33 -17.02
C ILE A 17 -6.79 3.19 -16.38
N LEU A 18 -6.30 2.70 -15.23
CA LEU A 18 -6.97 1.69 -14.42
C LEU A 18 -7.56 2.32 -13.16
N ARG A 19 -8.87 2.22 -12.97
CA ARG A 19 -9.53 2.66 -11.75
C ARG A 19 -9.30 1.64 -10.64
N LEU A 20 -8.71 2.06 -9.54
CA LEU A 20 -8.48 1.21 -8.38
C LEU A 20 -9.60 1.36 -7.35
N ALA A 21 -10.03 0.25 -6.77
CA ALA A 21 -10.90 0.26 -5.61
C ALA A 21 -10.18 0.83 -4.39
N PRO A 22 -10.89 1.49 -3.45
CA PRO A 22 -10.32 1.86 -2.17
C PRO A 22 -9.75 0.64 -1.44
N ASN A 23 -8.55 0.79 -0.88
CA ASN A 23 -7.84 -0.29 -0.21
C ASN A 23 -7.37 0.16 1.17
N PHE A 24 -7.96 -0.39 2.21
CA PHE A 24 -7.71 -0.05 3.60
C PHE A 24 -7.00 -1.20 4.30
N VAL A 25 -6.01 -0.87 5.12
CA VAL A 25 -5.19 -1.84 5.83
C VAL A 25 -5.26 -1.58 7.35
N PRO A 26 -5.74 -2.56 8.13
CA PRO A 26 -5.73 -2.47 9.58
C PRO A 26 -4.34 -2.76 10.13
N ARG A 27 -4.05 -2.27 11.34
CA ARG A 27 -2.83 -2.58 12.08
C ARG A 27 -3.15 -2.81 13.55
N ARG A 28 -2.46 -3.76 14.16
CA ARG A 28 -2.63 -4.06 15.60
C ARG A 28 -1.92 -3.08 16.51
N PHE A 29 -0.78 -2.54 16.05
CA PHE A 29 0.00 -1.61 16.84
C PHE A 29 -0.56 -0.19 16.72
N SER A 30 -0.38 0.61 17.77
CA SER A 30 -0.75 2.01 17.81
C SER A 30 -2.26 2.28 17.72
N ARG A 31 -2.67 3.52 17.88
CA ARG A 31 -4.05 3.99 17.70
C ARG A 31 -4.22 4.68 16.36
N ALA A 32 -5.45 4.71 15.85
CA ALA A 32 -5.77 5.46 14.64
C ALA A 32 -5.75 6.98 14.91
N GLY A 33 -5.25 7.75 13.93
CA GLY A 33 -5.15 9.20 14.02
C GLY A 33 -6.39 9.96 13.56
N HIS A 34 -7.39 9.23 13.01
CA HIS A 34 -8.67 9.77 12.49
C HIS A 34 -8.56 10.74 11.29
N ARG A 35 -7.40 10.80 10.62
CA ARG A 35 -7.19 11.63 9.42
C ARG A 35 -7.79 11.02 8.16
N LEU A 36 -7.96 9.69 8.11
CA LEU A 36 -8.67 9.02 7.03
C LEU A 36 -10.16 9.33 7.01
N ARG A 37 -10.68 9.96 8.08
CA ARG A 37 -12.08 10.40 8.21
C ARG A 37 -13.09 9.27 7.96
N LEU A 38 -12.77 8.07 8.41
CA LEU A 38 -13.70 6.96 8.39
C LEU A 38 -14.85 7.21 9.40
N HIS A 39 -16.01 6.63 9.14
CA HIS A 39 -17.04 6.59 10.16
C HIS A 39 -16.50 5.84 11.40
N PRO A 40 -16.84 6.24 12.62
CA PRO A 40 -16.33 5.59 13.84
C PRO A 40 -16.52 4.06 13.84
N ASP A 41 -17.63 3.56 13.33
CA ASP A 41 -17.95 2.14 13.28
C ASP A 41 -17.10 1.39 12.25
N ASP A 42 -16.51 2.08 11.26
CA ASP A 42 -15.71 1.46 10.19
C ASP A 42 -14.27 1.21 10.60
N TYR A 43 -13.77 1.84 11.68
CA TYR A 43 -12.37 1.66 12.08
C TYR A 43 -12.00 0.19 12.33
N TYR A 44 -12.96 -0.63 12.74
CA TYR A 44 -12.75 -2.06 13.00
C TYR A 44 -13.54 -2.96 12.05
N ALA A 45 -14.02 -2.44 10.93
CA ALA A 45 -14.83 -3.18 9.95
C ALA A 45 -14.13 -4.43 9.39
N LEU A 46 -12.78 -4.45 9.39
CA LEU A 46 -11.99 -5.59 8.94
C LEU A 46 -11.70 -6.62 10.06
N GLY A 47 -12.32 -6.46 11.22
CA GLY A 47 -12.21 -7.36 12.37
C GLY A 47 -11.33 -6.80 13.49
N THR A 48 -11.87 -6.79 14.71
CA THR A 48 -11.23 -6.21 15.90
C THR A 48 -9.89 -6.86 16.23
N VAL A 49 -9.76 -8.16 16.02
CA VAL A 49 -8.51 -8.91 16.23
C VAL A 49 -7.38 -8.50 15.28
N ARG A 50 -7.71 -7.84 14.18
CA ARG A 50 -6.77 -7.33 13.19
C ARG A 50 -6.35 -5.89 13.48
N GLY A 51 -6.96 -5.27 14.47
CA GLY A 51 -6.75 -3.88 14.84
C GLY A 51 -7.57 -2.89 13.99
N SER A 52 -7.43 -1.62 14.28
CA SER A 52 -8.14 -0.58 13.55
C SER A 52 -7.49 -0.29 12.20
N ILE A 53 -8.32 0.18 11.23
CA ILE A 53 -7.84 0.70 9.96
C ILE A 53 -7.01 1.97 10.21
N LYS A 54 -5.78 1.98 9.73
CA LYS A 54 -4.81 3.07 9.90
C LYS A 54 -4.07 3.44 8.62
N GLU A 55 -4.21 2.64 7.59
CA GLU A 55 -3.53 2.90 6.33
C GLU A 55 -4.50 2.79 5.16
N ARG A 56 -4.33 3.64 4.16
CA ARG A 56 -4.96 3.50 2.86
C ARG A 56 -3.85 3.35 1.81
N TRP A 57 -3.85 2.21 1.13
CA TRP A 57 -2.83 1.86 0.16
C TRP A 57 -3.27 2.16 -1.27
N PHE A 58 -2.31 2.53 -2.10
CA PHE A 58 -2.54 2.84 -3.50
C PHE A 58 -1.58 2.06 -4.38
N SER A 59 -2.10 1.49 -5.47
CA SER A 59 -1.35 0.78 -6.50
C SER A 59 -0.38 -0.30 -5.97
N SER A 60 -0.75 -1.01 -4.93
CA SER A 60 0.07 -2.09 -4.38
C SER A 60 -0.18 -3.41 -5.11
N VAL A 61 0.91 -4.09 -5.45
CA VAL A 61 0.90 -5.47 -5.96
C VAL A 61 1.44 -6.48 -4.93
N ILE A 62 1.74 -6.00 -3.73
CA ILE A 62 2.22 -6.84 -2.63
C ILE A 62 1.23 -6.83 -1.47
N ALA A 63 1.13 -7.95 -0.77
CA ALA A 63 0.28 -8.08 0.40
C ALA A 63 0.86 -7.39 1.62
N ALA A 64 -0.01 -6.92 2.50
CA ALA A 64 0.36 -6.41 3.81
C ALA A 64 0.79 -7.57 4.73
N MET A 65 1.88 -7.36 5.49
CA MET A 65 2.39 -8.34 6.46
C MET A 65 1.66 -8.21 7.79
N ASN A 66 0.43 -8.72 7.87
CA ASN A 66 -0.43 -8.62 9.06
C ASN A 66 -0.64 -9.94 9.81
N GLY A 67 0.18 -10.94 9.49
CA GLY A 67 0.13 -12.27 10.14
C GLY A 67 -0.99 -13.18 9.61
N PRO A 68 -1.20 -14.32 10.26
CA PRO A 68 -2.00 -15.43 9.69
C PRO A 68 -3.51 -15.17 9.65
N LEU A 69 -4.00 -14.13 10.32
CA LEU A 69 -5.42 -13.77 10.30
C LEU A 69 -5.77 -12.82 9.14
N ALA A 70 -4.77 -12.31 8.42
CA ALA A 70 -5.00 -11.45 7.27
C ALA A 70 -5.33 -12.28 6.03
N PRO A 71 -6.25 -11.82 5.17
CA PRO A 71 -6.40 -12.40 3.83
C PRO A 71 -5.08 -12.34 3.06
N PRO A 72 -4.81 -13.31 2.17
CA PRO A 72 -3.56 -13.37 1.43
C PRO A 72 -3.32 -12.18 0.50
N ASP A 73 -4.37 -11.50 0.12
CA ASP A 73 -4.40 -10.35 -0.77
C ASP A 73 -4.60 -9.01 -0.02
N GLU A 74 -4.61 -9.03 1.32
CA GLU A 74 -4.75 -7.79 2.10
C GLU A 74 -3.68 -6.76 1.70
N GLY A 75 -4.10 -5.53 1.43
CA GLY A 75 -3.22 -4.46 0.98
C GLY A 75 -2.93 -4.46 -0.52
N MET A 76 -3.21 -5.55 -1.25
CA MET A 76 -3.11 -5.55 -2.70
C MET A 76 -4.25 -4.74 -3.33
N SER A 77 -3.94 -4.00 -4.37
CA SER A 77 -4.93 -3.16 -5.05
C SER A 77 -5.76 -3.95 -6.04
N TYR A 78 -7.07 -3.73 -6.01
CA TYR A 78 -8.00 -4.24 -7.00
C TYR A 78 -8.31 -3.18 -8.06
N VAL A 79 -8.25 -3.58 -9.32
CA VAL A 79 -8.84 -2.84 -10.43
C VAL A 79 -10.34 -3.06 -10.41
N ALA A 80 -11.10 -1.99 -10.49
CA ALA A 80 -12.57 -1.98 -10.47
C ALA A 80 -13.09 -1.37 -11.77
N PRO A 81 -13.20 -2.15 -12.87
CA PRO A 81 -13.68 -1.65 -14.15
C PRO A 81 -15.12 -1.17 -14.09
N THR A 82 -15.93 -1.78 -13.24
CA THR A 82 -17.32 -1.42 -12.97
C THR A 82 -17.58 -1.25 -11.48
N GLU A 83 -18.80 -0.92 -11.08
CA GLU A 83 -19.21 -0.88 -9.67
C GLU A 83 -19.44 -2.28 -9.06
N ARG A 84 -19.49 -3.32 -9.88
CA ARG A 84 -19.72 -4.69 -9.42
C ARG A 84 -18.45 -5.26 -8.78
N LEU A 85 -18.60 -5.90 -7.65
CA LEU A 85 -17.49 -6.56 -6.95
C LEU A 85 -16.90 -7.74 -7.74
N ASP A 86 -17.76 -8.48 -8.42
CA ASP A 86 -17.38 -9.68 -9.18
C ASP A 86 -16.55 -9.38 -10.43
N ASP A 87 -16.56 -8.13 -10.90
CA ASP A 87 -15.78 -7.70 -12.06
C ASP A 87 -14.34 -7.29 -11.68
N ARG A 88 -14.01 -7.27 -10.39
CA ARG A 88 -12.70 -6.83 -9.90
C ARG A 88 -11.64 -7.89 -10.11
N PHE A 89 -10.43 -7.43 -10.38
CA PHE A 89 -9.25 -8.28 -10.45
C PHE A 89 -8.05 -7.56 -9.80
N LEU A 90 -7.04 -8.30 -9.40
CA LEU A 90 -5.86 -7.72 -8.79
C LEU A 90 -5.05 -6.89 -9.80
N LEU A 91 -4.55 -5.73 -9.37
CA LEU A 91 -3.58 -4.96 -10.16
C LEU A 91 -2.35 -5.81 -10.50
N LYS A 92 -1.96 -6.72 -9.59
CA LYS A 92 -0.90 -7.68 -9.83
C LYS A 92 -1.15 -8.50 -11.10
N ASP A 93 -2.36 -9.03 -11.28
CA ASP A 93 -2.71 -9.84 -12.45
C ASP A 93 -2.62 -9.01 -13.74
N ALA A 94 -3.01 -7.73 -13.67
CA ALA A 94 -2.86 -6.83 -14.81
C ALA A 94 -1.39 -6.55 -15.13
N VAL A 95 -0.54 -6.38 -14.12
CA VAL A 95 0.90 -6.19 -14.31
C VAL A 95 1.56 -7.45 -14.84
N ASP A 96 1.18 -8.62 -14.35
CA ASP A 96 1.69 -9.92 -14.83
C ASP A 96 1.29 -10.17 -16.30
N GLU A 97 0.07 -9.78 -16.70
CA GLU A 97 -0.45 -9.96 -18.07
C GLU A 97 0.11 -8.94 -19.06
N LEU A 98 0.18 -7.67 -18.69
CA LEU A 98 0.51 -6.57 -19.60
C LEU A 98 1.96 -6.08 -19.46
N GLY A 99 2.63 -6.37 -18.37
CA GLY A 99 4.04 -6.11 -18.13
C GLY A 99 4.50 -4.72 -18.55
N ALA A 100 5.39 -4.68 -19.53
CA ALA A 100 5.97 -3.43 -20.04
C ALA A 100 4.95 -2.43 -20.60
N THR A 101 3.74 -2.86 -20.95
CA THR A 101 2.68 -1.97 -21.43
C THR A 101 2.16 -1.07 -20.30
N ILE A 102 2.05 -1.61 -19.07
CA ILE A 102 1.63 -0.84 -17.89
C ILE A 102 2.79 -0.04 -17.30
N ILE A 103 3.94 -0.69 -17.05
CA ILE A 103 5.01 -0.09 -16.27
C ILE A 103 6.15 0.50 -17.10
N GLY A 104 6.08 0.36 -18.40
CA GLY A 104 7.12 0.81 -19.33
C GLY A 104 8.30 -0.19 -19.44
N LYS A 105 8.95 -0.19 -20.60
CA LYS A 105 10.01 -1.16 -20.93
C LYS A 105 11.17 -1.14 -19.94
N ALA A 106 11.64 0.05 -19.57
CA ALA A 106 12.80 0.20 -18.69
C ALA A 106 12.54 -0.34 -17.27
N LEU A 107 11.40 0.00 -16.68
CA LEU A 107 11.05 -0.49 -15.34
C LEU A 107 10.73 -1.99 -15.36
N HIS A 108 10.07 -2.47 -16.40
CA HIS A 108 9.81 -3.90 -16.55
C HIS A 108 11.10 -4.71 -16.68
N ALA A 109 12.07 -4.23 -17.48
CA ALA A 109 13.36 -4.88 -17.61
C ALA A 109 14.15 -4.91 -16.29
N LYS A 110 14.00 -3.86 -15.45
CA LYS A 110 14.72 -3.76 -14.18
C LYS A 110 14.09 -4.57 -13.06
N TYR A 111 12.75 -4.53 -12.94
CA TYR A 111 12.05 -5.06 -11.77
C TYR A 111 11.16 -6.27 -12.06
N GLY A 112 10.77 -6.50 -13.32
CA GLY A 112 9.87 -7.58 -13.71
C GLY A 112 8.43 -7.44 -13.19
N THR A 113 8.17 -6.48 -12.30
CA THR A 113 6.89 -6.23 -11.66
C THR A 113 6.70 -4.75 -11.37
N TRP A 114 5.55 -4.36 -10.84
CA TRP A 114 5.29 -3.00 -10.36
C TRP A 114 6.15 -2.70 -9.13
N PRO A 115 7.09 -1.74 -9.19
CA PRO A 115 8.11 -1.59 -8.15
C PRO A 115 7.72 -0.65 -7.01
N MET A 116 6.52 -0.09 -7.02
CA MET A 116 6.15 0.99 -6.12
C MET A 116 4.71 0.84 -5.61
N TYR A 117 4.47 1.30 -4.41
CA TYR A 117 3.14 1.65 -3.93
C TYR A 117 3.23 2.86 -3.01
N SER A 118 2.15 3.61 -2.90
CA SER A 118 2.03 4.71 -1.95
C SER A 118 0.94 4.42 -0.93
N LYS A 119 1.02 5.06 0.22
CA LYS A 119 0.01 4.90 1.26
C LYS A 119 -0.12 6.14 2.13
N PHE A 120 -1.32 6.40 2.61
CA PHE A 120 -1.53 7.28 3.73
C PHE A 120 -1.35 6.50 5.03
N PHE A 121 -0.57 7.07 5.93
CA PHE A 121 -0.47 6.66 7.32
C PHE A 121 -1.40 7.50 8.19
N ASP A 122 -2.12 6.87 9.07
CA ASP A 122 -3.05 7.52 9.99
C ASP A 122 -2.90 6.99 11.41
N TYR A 123 -1.72 7.22 11.97
CA TYR A 123 -1.37 6.85 13.34
C TYR A 123 -1.47 8.05 14.26
N ASP A 124 -2.06 7.86 15.45
CA ASP A 124 -2.13 8.90 16.47
C ASP A 124 -0.73 9.24 17.02
N PRO A 125 0.05 8.30 17.60
CA PRO A 125 1.42 8.57 18.00
C PRO A 125 2.39 8.41 16.81
N PRO A 126 3.62 8.92 16.94
CA PRO A 126 4.68 8.63 16.00
C PRO A 126 4.87 7.13 15.77
N LEU A 127 5.25 6.75 14.56
CA LEU A 127 5.67 5.38 14.28
C LEU A 127 6.94 5.07 15.10
N PHE A 128 7.05 3.81 15.53
CA PHE A 128 8.25 3.34 16.20
C PHE A 128 9.45 3.37 15.25
N LEU A 129 10.64 3.48 15.83
CA LEU A 129 11.89 3.39 15.08
C LEU A 129 11.95 2.06 14.31
N HIS A 130 12.14 2.15 13.00
CA HIS A 130 12.33 0.99 12.14
C HIS A 130 13.25 1.36 10.98
N LEU A 131 13.94 0.36 10.45
CA LEU A 131 14.82 0.49 9.30
C LEU A 131 14.37 -0.49 8.22
N HIS A 132 14.49 -0.05 6.98
CA HIS A 132 14.32 -0.93 5.83
C HIS A 132 15.69 -1.32 5.28
N LEU A 133 15.81 -2.58 4.85
CA LEU A 133 17.02 -3.09 4.26
C LEU A 133 17.28 -2.40 2.90
N ASP A 134 18.53 -2.10 2.62
CA ASP A 134 19.01 -1.78 1.28
C ASP A 134 19.01 -3.03 0.37
N ASP A 135 19.31 -2.86 -0.90
CA ASP A 135 19.31 -3.96 -1.88
C ASP A 135 20.30 -5.07 -1.52
N ILE A 136 21.48 -4.72 -0.96
CA ILE A 136 22.53 -5.67 -0.61
C ILE A 136 22.09 -6.54 0.57
N ALA A 137 21.55 -5.92 1.62
CA ALA A 137 21.09 -6.63 2.80
C ALA A 137 19.82 -7.42 2.50
N ALA A 138 18.88 -6.87 1.72
CA ALA A 138 17.66 -7.53 1.33
C ALA A 138 17.89 -8.78 0.47
N ALA A 139 18.88 -8.75 -0.43
CA ALA A 139 19.25 -9.90 -1.26
C ALA A 139 19.67 -11.12 -0.42
N ARG A 140 20.26 -10.92 0.77
CA ARG A 140 20.64 -12.02 1.68
C ARG A 140 19.44 -12.84 2.20
N VAL A 141 18.25 -12.26 2.16
CA VAL A 141 16.99 -12.91 2.56
C VAL A 141 16.03 -13.11 1.38
N GLY A 142 16.55 -13.07 0.15
CA GLY A 142 15.79 -13.27 -1.08
C GLY A 142 14.78 -12.18 -1.37
N ARG A 143 15.05 -10.93 -0.95
CA ARG A 143 14.18 -9.76 -1.15
C ARG A 143 14.92 -8.65 -1.88
N ILE A 144 14.19 -7.63 -2.30
CA ILE A 144 14.70 -6.36 -2.78
C ILE A 144 14.64 -5.33 -1.66
N GLY A 145 15.52 -4.34 -1.70
CA GLY A 145 15.51 -3.22 -0.78
C GLY A 145 14.20 -2.44 -0.86
N LYS A 146 13.89 -1.70 0.21
CA LYS A 146 12.69 -0.87 0.26
C LYS A 146 13.08 0.59 0.54
N PRO A 147 13.47 1.35 -0.48
CA PRO A 147 13.61 2.78 -0.31
C PRO A 147 12.27 3.40 0.05
N GLU A 148 12.24 4.30 1.01
CA GLU A 148 11.02 4.94 1.50
C GLU A 148 11.21 6.45 1.59
N GLY A 149 10.20 7.21 1.20
CA GLY A 149 10.15 8.65 1.34
C GLY A 149 8.80 9.08 1.88
N TYR A 150 8.78 10.19 2.61
CA TYR A 150 7.56 10.75 3.22
C TYR A 150 7.24 12.12 2.62
N TYR A 151 5.97 12.32 2.35
CA TYR A 151 5.41 13.63 2.06
C TYR A 151 4.35 13.96 3.12
N PHE A 152 4.45 15.12 3.71
CA PHE A 152 3.54 15.61 4.73
C PHE A 152 2.62 16.68 4.13
N PRO A 153 1.37 16.33 3.73
CA PRO A 153 0.45 17.30 3.16
C PRO A 153 0.03 18.32 4.23
N PRO A 154 0.15 19.63 3.98
CA PRO A 154 -0.16 20.64 4.98
C PRO A 154 -1.58 20.58 5.55
N GLN A 155 -2.54 20.20 4.71
CA GLN A 155 -3.95 20.16 5.08
C GLN A 155 -4.34 19.00 6.02
N LEU A 156 -3.55 17.94 6.04
CA LEU A 156 -3.90 16.70 6.76
C LEU A 156 -2.94 16.42 7.91
N ASN A 157 -1.93 17.27 8.07
CA ASN A 157 -0.80 16.94 8.89
C ASN A 157 -0.78 17.71 10.21
N ASN A 158 -1.93 17.87 10.80
CA ASN A 158 -2.06 18.54 12.09
C ASN A 158 -2.22 17.51 13.20
N HIS A 159 -1.12 17.12 13.79
CA HIS A 159 -1.17 16.89 15.22
C HIS A 159 -1.46 18.25 15.88
N PRO A 160 -2.42 18.32 16.82
CA PRO A 160 -2.70 19.58 17.50
C PRO A 160 -1.42 20.16 18.12
N GLY A 161 -0.92 21.23 17.53
CA GLY A 161 0.22 21.98 18.05
C GLY A 161 1.62 21.50 17.69
N GLU A 162 1.78 20.39 16.93
CA GLU A 162 3.10 19.89 16.57
C GLU A 162 3.31 19.84 15.06
N PHE A 163 4.51 20.22 14.65
CA PHE A 163 4.96 20.05 13.29
C PHE A 163 5.19 18.56 13.02
N PRO A 164 4.83 18.03 11.83
CA PRO A 164 5.20 16.68 11.47
C PRO A 164 6.71 16.56 11.41
N VAL A 165 7.25 15.63 12.18
CA VAL A 165 8.69 15.42 12.27
C VAL A 165 9.01 13.94 12.04
N THR A 166 10.17 13.69 11.47
CA THR A 166 10.79 12.38 11.42
C THR A 166 12.08 12.45 12.22
N TYR A 167 12.21 11.61 13.22
CA TYR A 167 13.47 11.43 13.93
C TYR A 167 14.36 10.48 13.13
N PHE A 168 15.62 10.89 12.94
CA PHE A 168 16.61 10.09 12.22
C PHE A 168 17.86 9.93 13.08
N GLY A 169 18.26 8.69 13.31
CA GLY A 169 19.41 8.34 14.15
C GLY A 169 19.01 7.72 15.48
N PHE A 170 20.00 7.55 16.33
CA PHE A 170 19.85 7.02 17.68
C PHE A 170 20.11 8.12 18.70
N ASP A 171 19.51 7.99 19.86
CA ASP A 171 19.89 8.82 21.02
C ASP A 171 21.38 8.60 21.31
N PRO A 172 22.16 9.70 21.53
CA PRO A 172 23.60 9.58 21.82
C PRO A 172 23.96 8.70 23.04
N SER A 173 23.00 8.46 23.93
CA SER A 173 23.19 7.54 25.06
C SER A 173 23.11 6.06 24.70
N VAL A 174 22.66 5.74 23.50
CA VAL A 174 22.60 4.36 22.99
C VAL A 174 23.95 4.03 22.35
N THR A 175 24.74 3.23 23.03
CA THR A 175 26.05 2.73 22.59
C THR A 175 25.99 1.27 22.22
#